data_d48cf7094e604f11f7eda96de048ce3c
#
_entry.id   d48cf7094e604f11f7eda96de048ce3c
#
_cell.length_a   1.000
_cell.length_b   1.000
_cell.length_c   1.000
_cell.angle_alpha   90.00
_cell.angle_beta   90.00
_cell.angle_gamma   90.00
#
_symmetry.space_group_name_H-M   'P 1'
#
loop_
_entity.id
_entity.type
_entity.pdbx_description
1 polymer ?
#
loop_
_entity_poly.entity_id
_entity_poly.type
_entity_poly.pdbx_seq_one_letter_code
_entity_poly.pdbx_strand_id
1 'polypeptide(L)'
;MTIASLSDAFLEQSPACNWIVDRELIFRRIYGDPLPILSRTAGELMDRSVTEVLDPEGGLAWKERFERAFQGESLTLRERQGNRSWNISIFPISADGGICYVGALSRELTTWNRAEQELRYTVLGALKAMEYERKSASRFLHDSVGQNLTALGLQLDLMRMDLETISPEICGRIGELQKMLEEMMEAVREYSYELNPSTVERAGLRPALDRLAGRVRERFTGAVRINVDPSLKIDPKIASALYQIAQEAVENAVQHSSCSLIEIAVKSTRSGGFLEVRDNGRGFDPADLQGNFRGLGLLTMEHYAAQAGLDLSIASNRETGTTVRVVSPEPS
;
A
#
# COMPACT_ATOMS: atom_id res chain seq x y z
N MET A 1 -42.41 -19.97 14.05
CA MET A 1 -41.56 -18.78 14.30
C MET A 1 -42.02 -17.71 13.33
N THR A 2 -42.55 -16.59 13.83
CA THR A 2 -42.98 -15.49 12.95
C THR A 2 -41.76 -14.73 12.41
N ILE A 3 -41.89 -14.04 11.28
CA ILE A 3 -40.79 -13.23 10.72
C ILE A 3 -40.24 -12.21 11.74
N ALA A 4 -41.11 -11.63 12.55
CA ALA A 4 -40.74 -10.71 13.63
C ALA A 4 -39.80 -11.38 14.67
N SER A 5 -40.12 -12.62 15.10
CA SER A 5 -39.30 -13.35 16.08
C SER A 5 -37.94 -13.79 15.50
N LEU A 6 -37.82 -13.90 14.16
CA LEU A 6 -36.58 -14.24 13.48
C LEU A 6 -35.68 -13.00 13.35
N SER A 7 -36.27 -11.82 13.13
CA SER A 7 -35.55 -10.54 13.07
C SER A 7 -34.97 -10.15 14.45
N ASP A 8 -35.77 -10.36 15.52
CA ASP A 8 -35.28 -10.12 16.88
C ASP A 8 -34.13 -11.07 17.26
N ALA A 9 -34.26 -12.38 16.96
CA ALA A 9 -33.19 -13.34 17.19
C ALA A 9 -31.92 -13.04 16.39
N PHE A 10 -32.06 -12.53 15.16
CA PHE A 10 -30.92 -12.10 14.34
C PHE A 10 -30.20 -10.90 14.95
N LEU A 11 -30.96 -9.89 15.41
CA LEU A 11 -30.38 -8.69 16.02
C LEU A 11 -29.74 -8.99 17.38
N GLU A 12 -30.33 -9.90 18.16
CA GLU A 12 -29.75 -10.36 19.45
C GLU A 12 -28.43 -11.13 19.29
N GLN A 13 -28.28 -11.89 18.22
CA GLN A 13 -27.06 -12.65 17.92
C GLN A 13 -26.03 -11.84 17.12
N SER A 14 -26.37 -10.61 16.71
CA SER A 14 -25.44 -9.72 16.01
C SER A 14 -24.30 -9.31 16.95
N PRO A 15 -23.03 -9.30 16.48
CA PRO A 15 -21.89 -8.79 17.25
C PRO A 15 -21.94 -7.26 17.43
N ALA A 16 -22.95 -6.61 16.91
CA ALA A 16 -23.18 -5.17 17.01
C ALA A 16 -24.17 -4.86 18.13
N CYS A 17 -23.94 -3.78 18.86
CA CYS A 17 -24.96 -3.24 19.74
C CYS A 17 -25.86 -2.28 18.95
N ASN A 18 -27.17 -2.52 18.99
CA ASN A 18 -28.15 -1.75 18.25
C ASN A 18 -29.22 -1.23 19.21
N TRP A 19 -29.69 -0.02 19.00
CA TRP A 19 -30.78 0.51 19.80
C TRP A 19 -31.74 1.37 18.97
N ILE A 20 -32.95 1.49 19.48
CA ILE A 20 -34.03 2.26 18.88
C ILE A 20 -34.56 3.23 19.91
N VAL A 21 -34.69 4.49 19.53
CA VAL A 21 -35.30 5.54 20.35
C VAL A 21 -36.56 6.09 19.67
N ASP A 22 -37.53 6.51 20.47
CA ASP A 22 -38.74 7.20 20.00
C ASP A 22 -38.53 8.73 19.93
N ARG A 23 -39.60 9.47 19.57
CA ARG A 23 -39.58 10.94 19.44
C ARG A 23 -39.33 11.67 20.76
N GLU A 24 -39.66 11.06 21.89
CA GLU A 24 -39.35 11.55 23.22
C GLU A 24 -37.94 11.19 23.69
N LEU A 25 -37.12 10.63 22.76
CA LEU A 25 -35.75 10.15 23.00
C LEU A 25 -35.65 9.08 24.08
N ILE A 26 -36.67 8.22 24.18
CA ILE A 26 -36.72 7.10 25.12
C ILE A 26 -36.21 5.83 24.40
N PHE A 27 -35.33 5.08 25.05
CA PHE A 27 -34.83 3.79 24.52
C PHE A 27 -35.98 2.76 24.51
N ARG A 28 -36.39 2.31 23.33
CA ARG A 28 -37.49 1.35 23.15
C ARG A 28 -37.06 -0.06 22.81
N ARG A 29 -35.87 -0.23 22.24
CA ARG A 29 -35.23 -1.54 22.00
C ARG A 29 -33.75 -1.41 22.09
N ILE A 30 -33.10 -2.43 22.65
CA ILE A 30 -31.64 -2.55 22.68
C ILE A 30 -31.32 -4.01 22.39
N TYR A 31 -30.43 -4.25 21.47
CA TYR A 31 -29.91 -5.55 21.06
C TYR A 31 -28.40 -5.56 21.26
N GLY A 32 -27.85 -6.63 21.84
CA GLY A 32 -26.43 -6.72 22.18
C GLY A 32 -26.09 -5.99 23.48
N ASP A 33 -24.80 -5.81 23.76
CA ASP A 33 -24.31 -5.17 25.00
C ASP A 33 -24.00 -3.68 24.76
N PRO A 34 -24.78 -2.75 25.35
CA PRO A 34 -24.53 -1.31 25.21
C PRO A 34 -23.42 -0.78 26.16
N LEU A 35 -23.02 -1.57 27.18
CA LEU A 35 -22.07 -1.12 28.20
C LEU A 35 -20.77 -0.57 27.67
N PRO A 36 -20.13 -1.21 26.64
CA PRO A 36 -18.88 -0.70 26.10
C PRO A 36 -18.96 0.63 25.36
N ILE A 37 -20.16 1.04 24.95
CA ILE A 37 -20.39 2.26 24.15
C ILE A 37 -21.06 3.36 24.96
N LEU A 38 -22.12 3.00 25.67
CA LEU A 38 -22.96 3.94 26.40
C LEU A 38 -22.63 3.97 27.91
N SER A 39 -21.68 3.16 28.36
CA SER A 39 -21.29 3.03 29.77
C SER A 39 -22.47 2.71 30.71
N ARG A 40 -23.50 2.04 30.19
CA ARG A 40 -24.71 1.62 30.88
C ARG A 40 -25.15 0.25 30.38
N THR A 41 -25.77 -0.51 31.26
CA THR A 41 -26.40 -1.79 30.88
C THR A 41 -27.74 -1.57 30.19
N ALA A 42 -28.20 -2.55 29.42
CA ALA A 42 -29.50 -2.47 28.74
C ALA A 42 -30.67 -2.23 29.76
N GLY A 43 -30.59 -2.82 30.96
CA GLY A 43 -31.61 -2.59 31.97
C GLY A 43 -31.64 -1.18 32.55
N GLU A 44 -30.52 -0.46 32.53
CA GLU A 44 -30.44 0.94 32.97
C GLU A 44 -30.94 1.92 31.89
N LEU A 45 -30.96 1.50 30.65
CA LEU A 45 -31.34 2.33 29.50
C LEU A 45 -32.78 2.17 29.07
N MET A 46 -33.32 0.94 29.15
CA MET A 46 -34.67 0.61 28.66
C MET A 46 -35.75 1.48 29.32
N ASP A 47 -36.64 2.00 28.46
CA ASP A 47 -37.77 2.88 28.82
C ASP A 47 -37.37 4.16 29.58
N ARG A 48 -36.09 4.59 29.43
CA ARG A 48 -35.57 5.85 29.98
C ARG A 48 -35.09 6.77 28.90
N SER A 49 -35.09 8.09 29.20
CA SER A 49 -34.64 9.09 28.26
C SER A 49 -33.10 9.10 28.12
N VAL A 50 -32.63 9.31 26.87
CA VAL A 50 -31.22 9.47 26.55
C VAL A 50 -30.53 10.53 27.43
N THR A 51 -31.21 11.65 27.64
CA THR A 51 -30.68 12.77 28.45
C THR A 51 -30.68 12.53 29.97
N GLU A 52 -31.43 11.54 30.42
CA GLU A 52 -31.50 11.16 31.85
C GLU A 52 -30.42 10.16 32.25
N VAL A 53 -30.12 9.22 31.33
CA VAL A 53 -29.27 8.07 31.65
C VAL A 53 -27.82 8.22 31.19
N LEU A 54 -27.57 9.10 30.24
CA LEU A 54 -26.22 9.45 29.84
C LEU A 54 -25.73 10.68 30.63
N ASP A 55 -24.40 10.83 30.72
CA ASP A 55 -23.84 12.04 31.35
C ASP A 55 -24.29 13.31 30.65
N PRO A 56 -24.26 14.49 31.28
CA PRO A 56 -24.83 15.70 30.71
C PRO A 56 -24.23 16.10 29.36
N GLU A 57 -22.92 15.92 29.15
CA GLU A 57 -22.27 16.27 27.89
C GLU A 57 -22.58 15.23 26.80
N GLY A 58 -22.45 13.93 27.11
CA GLY A 58 -22.79 12.83 26.21
C GLY A 58 -24.27 12.81 25.85
N GLY A 59 -25.16 13.01 26.82
CA GLY A 59 -26.60 13.04 26.61
C GLY A 59 -27.03 14.16 25.66
N LEU A 60 -26.46 15.35 25.76
CA LEU A 60 -26.72 16.47 24.84
C LEU A 60 -26.22 16.18 23.42
N ALA A 61 -25.04 15.63 23.28
CA ALA A 61 -24.48 15.26 21.97
C ALA A 61 -25.34 14.18 21.26
N TRP A 62 -25.80 13.17 22.03
CA TRP A 62 -26.66 12.14 21.48
C TRP A 62 -28.06 12.70 21.12
N LYS A 63 -28.59 13.58 21.94
CA LYS A 63 -29.86 14.27 21.65
C LYS A 63 -29.81 14.99 20.32
N GLU A 64 -28.80 15.83 20.08
CA GLU A 64 -28.64 16.57 18.82
C GLU A 64 -28.58 15.62 17.62
N ARG A 65 -27.84 14.52 17.74
CA ARG A 65 -27.72 13.52 16.66
C ARG A 65 -29.04 12.84 16.34
N PHE A 66 -29.83 12.49 17.36
CA PHE A 66 -31.15 11.89 17.18
C PHE A 66 -32.16 12.88 16.61
N GLU A 67 -32.14 14.14 17.04
CA GLU A 67 -33.01 15.20 16.50
C GLU A 67 -32.75 15.41 14.99
N ARG A 68 -31.50 15.42 14.56
CA ARG A 68 -31.15 15.46 13.14
C ARG A 68 -31.67 14.22 12.39
N ALA A 69 -31.58 13.06 12.96
CA ALA A 69 -32.11 11.85 12.33
C ALA A 69 -33.64 11.87 12.26
N PHE A 70 -34.36 12.45 13.23
CA PHE A 70 -35.81 12.68 13.13
C PHE A 70 -36.19 13.68 12.04
N GLN A 71 -35.24 14.50 11.58
CA GLN A 71 -35.42 15.39 10.40
C GLN A 71 -35.14 14.68 9.06
N GLY A 72 -34.80 13.37 9.10
CA GLY A 72 -34.56 12.55 7.93
C GLY A 72 -33.09 12.39 7.56
N GLU A 73 -32.15 12.90 8.37
CA GLU A 73 -30.72 12.78 8.12
C GLU A 73 -30.19 11.42 8.61
N SER A 74 -29.33 10.78 7.80
CA SER A 74 -28.56 9.62 8.25
C SER A 74 -27.14 10.03 8.58
N LEU A 75 -26.66 9.68 9.76
CA LEU A 75 -25.37 10.08 10.30
C LEU A 75 -24.47 8.85 10.48
N THR A 76 -23.20 9.00 10.20
CA THR A 76 -22.18 8.00 10.58
C THR A 76 -21.06 8.71 11.31
N LEU A 77 -20.70 8.20 12.47
CA LEU A 77 -19.69 8.79 13.34
C LEU A 77 -18.76 7.71 13.92
N ARG A 78 -17.57 8.15 14.30
CA ARG A 78 -16.62 7.33 15.03
C ARG A 78 -16.55 7.82 16.47
N GLU A 79 -16.81 6.95 17.41
CA GLU A 79 -16.67 7.20 18.83
C GLU A 79 -15.50 6.38 19.38
N ARG A 80 -14.73 6.98 20.29
CA ARG A 80 -13.66 6.29 21.02
C ARG A 80 -13.96 6.32 22.50
N GLN A 81 -13.99 5.13 23.09
CA GLN A 81 -14.18 4.98 24.54
C GLN A 81 -13.06 4.10 25.10
N GLY A 82 -12.19 4.72 25.89
CA GLY A 82 -10.97 4.06 26.35
C GLY A 82 -10.07 3.61 25.21
N ASN A 83 -9.80 2.31 25.14
CA ASN A 83 -8.96 1.70 24.08
C ASN A 83 -9.78 1.07 22.95
N ARG A 84 -11.08 1.31 22.89
CA ARG A 84 -11.98 0.79 21.85
C ARG A 84 -12.48 1.91 20.95
N SER A 85 -12.63 1.60 19.67
CA SER A 85 -13.19 2.52 18.66
C SER A 85 -14.43 1.88 18.06
N TRP A 86 -15.47 2.68 17.87
CA TRP A 86 -16.76 2.26 17.37
C TRP A 86 -17.12 3.05 16.13
N ASN A 87 -17.73 2.39 15.16
CA ASN A 87 -18.42 3.04 14.06
C ASN A 87 -19.92 2.96 14.36
N ILE A 88 -20.59 4.11 14.45
CA ILE A 88 -21.99 4.20 14.82
C ILE A 88 -22.74 4.87 13.67
N SER A 89 -23.72 4.16 13.13
CA SER A 89 -24.62 4.69 12.09
C SER A 89 -25.99 4.95 12.74
N ILE A 90 -26.47 6.18 12.60
CA ILE A 90 -27.76 6.65 13.11
C ILE A 90 -28.64 6.96 11.91
N PHE A 91 -29.87 6.43 11.89
CA PHE A 91 -30.75 6.57 10.73
C PHE A 91 -32.24 6.63 11.16
N PRO A 92 -33.08 7.35 10.40
CA PRO A 92 -34.51 7.41 10.64
C PRO A 92 -35.18 6.07 10.30
N ILE A 93 -36.17 5.69 11.10
CA ILE A 93 -37.04 4.54 10.86
C ILE A 93 -38.46 5.07 10.63
N SER A 94 -38.95 4.85 9.43
CA SER A 94 -40.31 5.30 9.03
C SER A 94 -41.32 4.18 9.18
N ALA A 95 -42.49 4.52 9.73
CA ALA A 95 -43.67 3.67 9.76
C ALA A 95 -44.88 4.54 9.46
N ASP A 96 -45.87 3.99 8.76
CA ASP A 96 -47.15 4.64 8.45
C ASP A 96 -47.05 6.04 7.79
N GLY A 97 -46.00 6.24 6.96
CA GLY A 97 -45.79 7.47 6.21
C GLY A 97 -45.03 8.59 6.94
N GLY A 98 -44.55 8.35 8.14
CA GLY A 98 -43.72 9.28 8.91
C GLY A 98 -42.54 8.64 9.63
N ILE A 99 -41.56 9.47 10.04
CA ILE A 99 -40.45 9.00 10.86
C ILE A 99 -40.96 8.85 12.29
N CYS A 100 -41.05 7.62 12.78
CA CYS A 100 -41.57 7.32 14.13
C CYS A 100 -40.45 7.04 15.12
N TYR A 101 -39.35 6.47 14.66
CA TYR A 101 -38.22 6.06 15.48
C TYR A 101 -36.90 6.43 14.81
N VAL A 102 -35.84 6.43 15.60
CA VAL A 102 -34.46 6.50 15.11
C VAL A 102 -33.72 5.26 15.58
N GLY A 103 -33.07 4.57 14.65
CA GLY A 103 -32.20 3.45 14.91
C GLY A 103 -30.74 3.88 15.00
N ALA A 104 -29.98 3.26 15.89
CA ALA A 104 -28.55 3.36 15.89
C ALA A 104 -27.93 1.96 15.86
N LEU A 105 -26.95 1.77 14.98
CA LEU A 105 -26.19 0.55 14.79
C LEU A 105 -24.73 0.83 15.08
N SER A 106 -24.16 0.13 16.05
CA SER A 106 -22.77 0.29 16.43
C SER A 106 -21.96 -0.98 16.13
N ARG A 107 -20.76 -0.79 15.60
CA ARG A 107 -19.81 -1.87 15.35
C ARG A 107 -18.44 -1.52 15.90
N GLU A 108 -17.87 -2.41 16.69
CA GLU A 108 -16.52 -2.25 17.21
C GLU A 108 -15.47 -2.39 16.09
N LEU A 109 -14.57 -1.41 16.00
CA LEU A 109 -13.48 -1.38 15.03
C LEU A 109 -12.15 -1.89 15.62
N THR A 110 -12.07 -2.04 16.95
CA THR A 110 -10.79 -2.26 17.64
C THR A 110 -10.18 -3.63 17.34
N THR A 111 -10.98 -4.68 17.28
CA THR A 111 -10.52 -6.03 16.92
C THR A 111 -10.05 -6.10 15.46
N TRP A 112 -10.74 -5.40 14.57
CA TRP A 112 -10.39 -5.30 13.17
C TRP A 112 -9.09 -4.51 12.96
N ASN A 113 -8.95 -3.36 13.63
CA ASN A 113 -7.72 -2.56 13.58
C ASN A 113 -6.51 -3.31 14.15
N ARG A 114 -6.68 -4.18 15.14
CA ARG A 114 -5.58 -5.01 15.66
C ARG A 114 -5.12 -6.05 14.65
N ALA A 115 -6.04 -6.81 14.06
CA ALA A 115 -5.69 -7.81 13.04
C ALA A 115 -5.05 -7.16 11.81
N GLU A 116 -5.55 -6.01 11.38
CA GLU A 116 -4.95 -5.22 10.29
C GLU A 116 -3.56 -4.71 10.68
N GLN A 117 -3.36 -4.21 11.89
CA GLN A 117 -2.05 -3.78 12.38
C GLN A 117 -1.07 -4.95 12.48
N GLU A 118 -1.47 -6.09 13.03
CA GLU A 118 -0.64 -7.29 13.11
C GLU A 118 -0.23 -7.79 11.73
N LEU A 119 -1.18 -7.81 10.78
CA LEU A 119 -0.88 -8.14 9.38
C LEU A 119 0.10 -7.13 8.78
N ARG A 120 -0.11 -5.84 9.01
CA ARG A 120 0.77 -4.77 8.54
C ARG A 120 2.18 -4.91 9.12
N TYR A 121 2.33 -5.19 10.41
CA TYR A 121 3.63 -5.45 11.05
C TYR A 121 4.30 -6.70 10.49
N THR A 122 3.54 -7.76 10.27
CA THR A 122 4.06 -9.01 9.68
C THR A 122 4.56 -8.78 8.26
N VAL A 123 3.79 -8.08 7.43
CA VAL A 123 4.17 -7.73 6.06
C VAL A 123 5.41 -6.84 6.04
N LEU A 124 5.47 -5.80 6.86
CA LEU A 124 6.64 -4.93 6.95
C LEU A 124 7.88 -5.67 7.45
N GLY A 125 7.71 -6.62 8.38
CA GLY A 125 8.78 -7.50 8.83
C GLY A 125 9.31 -8.39 7.71
N ALA A 126 8.42 -9.00 6.93
CA ALA A 126 8.76 -9.82 5.78
C ALA A 126 9.48 -9.00 4.68
N LEU A 127 8.99 -7.80 4.37
CA LEU A 127 9.63 -6.90 3.41
C LEU A 127 11.07 -6.56 3.82
N LYS A 128 11.29 -6.21 5.09
CA LYS A 128 12.64 -5.92 5.61
C LYS A 128 13.56 -7.13 5.54
N ALA A 129 13.04 -8.32 5.84
CA ALA A 129 13.82 -9.56 5.72
C ALA A 129 14.20 -9.82 4.25
N MET A 130 13.26 -9.68 3.32
CA MET A 130 13.52 -9.81 1.88
C MET A 130 14.54 -8.78 1.37
N GLU A 131 14.47 -7.53 1.82
CA GLU A 131 15.47 -6.50 1.49
C GLU A 131 16.85 -6.87 2.00
N TYR A 132 16.93 -7.36 3.22
CA TYR A 132 18.21 -7.81 3.81
C TYR A 132 18.81 -8.96 3.01
N GLU A 133 18.01 -9.98 2.66
CA GLU A 133 18.45 -11.11 1.83
C GLU A 133 18.90 -10.65 0.44
N ARG A 134 18.14 -9.79 -0.24
CA ARG A 134 18.50 -9.21 -1.53
C ARG A 134 19.82 -8.45 -1.47
N LYS A 135 20.01 -7.60 -0.46
CA LYS A 135 21.25 -6.86 -0.25
C LYS A 135 22.45 -7.80 0.06
N SER A 136 22.20 -8.86 0.83
CA SER A 136 23.21 -9.85 1.15
C SER A 136 23.63 -10.66 -0.07
N ALA A 137 22.66 -11.14 -0.85
CA ALA A 137 22.92 -11.89 -2.08
C ALA A 137 23.65 -11.02 -3.12
N SER A 138 23.25 -9.76 -3.30
CA SER A 138 23.95 -8.84 -4.20
C SER A 138 25.39 -8.61 -3.79
N ARG A 139 25.66 -8.39 -2.50
CA ARG A 139 27.03 -8.26 -2.00
C ARG A 139 27.86 -9.52 -2.24
N PHE A 140 27.29 -10.69 -1.98
CA PHE A 140 27.95 -11.96 -2.25
C PHE A 140 28.31 -12.13 -3.73
N LEU A 141 27.38 -11.81 -4.64
CA LEU A 141 27.63 -11.86 -6.08
C LEU A 141 28.73 -10.89 -6.51
N HIS A 142 28.70 -9.68 -6.00
CA HIS A 142 29.70 -8.66 -6.34
C HIS A 142 31.07 -8.98 -5.75
N ASP A 143 31.14 -9.25 -4.44
CA ASP A 143 32.41 -9.33 -3.71
C ASP A 143 33.10 -10.71 -3.85
N SER A 144 32.31 -11.79 -3.88
CA SER A 144 32.85 -13.12 -3.95
C SER A 144 32.90 -13.67 -5.37
N VAL A 145 31.75 -13.67 -6.07
CA VAL A 145 31.70 -14.25 -7.42
C VAL A 145 32.40 -13.35 -8.42
N GLY A 146 32.11 -12.03 -8.42
CA GLY A 146 32.72 -11.08 -9.36
C GLY A 146 34.26 -11.01 -9.24
N GLN A 147 34.78 -11.00 -7.99
CA GLN A 147 36.23 -11.00 -7.77
C GLN A 147 36.91 -12.31 -8.25
N ASN A 148 36.29 -13.47 -8.00
CA ASN A 148 36.81 -14.75 -8.47
C ASN A 148 36.84 -14.85 -10.01
N LEU A 149 35.78 -14.36 -10.67
CA LEU A 149 35.71 -14.31 -12.14
C LEU A 149 36.79 -13.35 -12.70
N THR A 150 37.00 -12.20 -12.06
CA THR A 150 38.09 -11.26 -12.45
C THR A 150 39.49 -11.91 -12.30
N ALA A 151 39.73 -12.61 -11.18
CA ALA A 151 40.98 -13.31 -10.99
C ALA A 151 41.20 -14.43 -12.01
N LEU A 152 40.12 -15.15 -12.39
CA LEU A 152 40.16 -16.15 -13.45
C LEU A 152 40.49 -15.54 -14.82
N GLY A 153 39.93 -14.39 -15.11
CA GLY A 153 40.22 -13.64 -16.35
C GLY A 153 41.69 -13.28 -16.46
N LEU A 154 42.26 -12.74 -15.36
CA LEU A 154 43.68 -12.40 -15.32
C LEU A 154 44.60 -13.64 -15.51
N GLN A 155 44.22 -14.80 -14.97
CA GLN A 155 44.96 -16.03 -15.19
C GLN A 155 44.90 -16.50 -16.64
N LEU A 156 43.74 -16.40 -17.30
CA LEU A 156 43.61 -16.71 -18.71
C LEU A 156 44.44 -15.77 -19.58
N ASP A 157 44.49 -14.47 -19.24
CA ASP A 157 45.36 -13.49 -19.92
C ASP A 157 46.83 -13.89 -19.85
N LEU A 158 47.33 -14.23 -18.63
CA LEU A 158 48.71 -14.67 -18.43
C LEU A 158 49.00 -15.96 -19.23
N MET A 159 48.12 -16.97 -19.17
CA MET A 159 48.26 -18.20 -19.94
C MET A 159 48.31 -17.93 -21.45
N ARG A 160 47.49 -17.01 -21.93
CA ARG A 160 47.50 -16.63 -23.35
C ARG A 160 48.81 -15.98 -23.77
N MET A 161 49.32 -15.07 -22.93
CA MET A 161 50.65 -14.43 -23.18
C MET A 161 51.80 -15.46 -23.21
N ASP A 162 51.81 -16.42 -22.27
CA ASP A 162 52.85 -17.45 -22.18
C ASP A 162 52.82 -18.42 -23.39
N LEU A 163 51.67 -18.67 -23.98
CA LEU A 163 51.45 -19.62 -25.06
C LEU A 163 51.37 -18.99 -26.46
N GLU A 164 51.39 -17.65 -26.59
CA GLU A 164 51.19 -16.95 -27.84
C GLU A 164 52.15 -17.36 -28.94
N THR A 165 53.41 -17.63 -28.54
CA THR A 165 54.49 -18.08 -29.45
C THR A 165 54.60 -19.59 -29.61
N ILE A 166 53.93 -20.36 -28.72
CA ILE A 166 54.11 -21.82 -28.62
C ILE A 166 52.99 -22.55 -29.38
N SER A 167 51.75 -22.12 -29.22
CA SER A 167 50.57 -22.82 -29.77
C SER A 167 49.42 -21.84 -30.08
N PRO A 168 49.29 -21.37 -31.33
CA PRO A 168 48.18 -20.51 -31.76
C PRO A 168 46.80 -21.15 -31.58
N GLU A 169 46.72 -22.47 -31.72
CA GLU A 169 45.46 -23.22 -31.51
C GLU A 169 44.97 -23.15 -30.03
N ILE A 170 45.89 -23.31 -29.07
CA ILE A 170 45.56 -23.18 -27.65
C ILE A 170 45.17 -21.74 -27.31
N CYS A 171 45.85 -20.72 -27.91
CA CYS A 171 45.50 -19.33 -27.75
C CYS A 171 44.07 -19.02 -28.25
N GLY A 172 43.64 -19.62 -29.38
CA GLY A 172 42.28 -19.52 -29.87
C GLY A 172 41.26 -20.05 -28.86
N ARG A 173 41.49 -21.22 -28.27
CA ARG A 173 40.62 -21.80 -27.24
C ARG A 173 40.57 -20.98 -25.95
N ILE A 174 41.72 -20.40 -25.54
CA ILE A 174 41.74 -19.44 -24.41
C ILE A 174 40.86 -18.22 -24.72
N GLY A 175 40.93 -17.68 -25.94
CA GLY A 175 40.08 -16.56 -26.36
C GLY A 175 38.58 -16.87 -26.30
N GLU A 176 38.17 -18.10 -26.67
CA GLU A 176 36.79 -18.54 -26.51
C GLU A 176 36.38 -18.60 -25.01
N LEU A 177 37.25 -19.13 -24.15
CA LEU A 177 36.99 -19.13 -22.70
C LEU A 177 36.91 -17.74 -22.10
N GLN A 178 37.76 -16.79 -22.55
CA GLN A 178 37.69 -15.40 -22.13
C GLN A 178 36.36 -14.75 -22.51
N LYS A 179 35.86 -14.98 -23.71
CA LYS A 179 34.54 -14.49 -24.15
C LYS A 179 33.41 -15.04 -23.29
N MET A 180 33.43 -16.35 -23.01
CA MET A 180 32.42 -16.96 -22.10
C MET A 180 32.50 -16.37 -20.68
N LEU A 181 33.69 -16.05 -20.20
CA LEU A 181 33.90 -15.43 -18.90
C LEU A 181 33.35 -14.00 -18.86
N GLU A 182 33.58 -13.22 -19.92
CA GLU A 182 33.02 -11.87 -20.05
C GLU A 182 31.49 -11.90 -20.04
N GLU A 183 30.88 -12.83 -20.76
CA GLU A 183 29.42 -13.04 -20.78
C GLU A 183 28.89 -13.41 -19.36
N MET A 184 29.60 -14.30 -18.64
CA MET A 184 29.26 -14.64 -17.25
C MET A 184 29.42 -13.47 -16.29
N MET A 185 30.49 -12.67 -16.43
CA MET A 185 30.71 -11.49 -15.60
C MET A 185 29.61 -10.44 -15.81
N GLU A 186 29.16 -10.24 -17.04
CA GLU A 186 28.06 -9.33 -17.32
C GLU A 186 26.73 -9.85 -16.73
N ALA A 187 26.43 -11.13 -16.87
CA ALA A 187 25.24 -11.74 -16.25
C ALA A 187 25.27 -11.60 -14.72
N VAL A 188 26.42 -11.85 -14.06
CA VAL A 188 26.55 -11.68 -12.60
C VAL A 188 26.37 -10.22 -12.20
N ARG A 189 26.89 -9.27 -12.96
CA ARG A 189 26.64 -7.84 -12.74
C ARG A 189 25.17 -7.50 -12.84
N GLU A 190 24.51 -7.99 -13.88
CA GLU A 190 23.08 -7.74 -14.12
C GLU A 190 22.20 -8.27 -12.98
N TYR A 191 22.41 -9.52 -12.55
CA TYR A 191 21.75 -10.09 -11.38
C TYR A 191 22.06 -9.34 -10.07
N SER A 192 23.31 -8.92 -9.88
CA SER A 192 23.67 -8.12 -8.70
C SER A 192 22.94 -6.77 -8.67
N TYR A 193 22.72 -6.17 -9.84
CA TYR A 193 21.93 -4.95 -9.96
C TYR A 193 20.44 -5.16 -9.68
N GLU A 194 19.87 -6.29 -10.07
CA GLU A 194 18.48 -6.63 -9.78
C GLU A 194 18.21 -6.83 -8.29
N LEU A 195 19.16 -7.44 -7.61
CA LEU A 195 19.02 -7.77 -6.19
C LEU A 195 19.25 -6.56 -5.27
N ASN A 196 19.96 -5.53 -5.71
CA ASN A 196 20.35 -4.44 -4.82
C ASN A 196 19.93 -3.05 -5.32
N PRO A 197 18.92 -2.43 -4.67
CA PRO A 197 18.56 -1.04 -4.93
C PRO A 197 19.69 -0.04 -4.66
N SER A 198 20.70 -0.38 -3.86
CA SER A 198 21.83 0.52 -3.60
C SER A 198 22.71 0.77 -4.84
N THR A 199 22.46 0.05 -5.93
CA THR A 199 23.06 0.40 -7.23
C THR A 199 22.48 1.70 -7.79
N VAL A 200 21.24 2.06 -7.43
CA VAL A 200 20.67 3.38 -7.73
C VAL A 200 21.46 4.48 -7.04
N GLU A 201 21.93 4.22 -5.82
CA GLU A 201 22.78 5.17 -5.07
C GLU A 201 24.12 5.45 -5.77
N ARG A 202 24.67 4.46 -6.49
CA ARG A 202 25.95 4.57 -7.21
C ARG A 202 25.78 5.01 -8.65
N ALA A 203 24.84 4.42 -9.38
CA ALA A 203 24.64 4.66 -10.81
C ALA A 203 23.70 5.85 -11.12
N GLY A 204 22.91 6.26 -10.12
CA GLY A 204 21.86 7.27 -10.25
C GLY A 204 20.52 6.70 -10.70
N LEU A 205 19.47 7.49 -10.50
CA LEU A 205 18.08 7.09 -10.76
C LEU A 205 17.80 6.86 -12.26
N ARG A 206 18.31 7.72 -13.13
CA ARG A 206 18.04 7.63 -14.57
C ARG A 206 18.54 6.31 -15.18
N PRO A 207 19.82 5.90 -15.04
CA PRO A 207 20.27 4.62 -15.56
C PRO A 207 19.50 3.41 -15.00
N ALA A 208 19.06 3.49 -13.74
CA ALA A 208 18.26 2.43 -13.13
C ALA A 208 16.86 2.32 -13.78
N LEU A 209 16.20 3.45 -14.04
CA LEU A 209 14.91 3.49 -14.73
C LEU A 209 15.03 3.05 -16.19
N ASP A 210 16.11 3.44 -16.89
CA ASP A 210 16.36 3.00 -18.27
C ASP A 210 16.49 1.46 -18.36
N ARG A 211 17.19 0.83 -17.40
CA ARG A 211 17.28 -0.63 -17.29
C ARG A 211 15.93 -1.27 -16.95
N LEU A 212 15.18 -0.69 -15.99
CA LEU A 212 13.84 -1.16 -15.66
C LEU A 212 12.95 -1.20 -16.91
N ALA A 213 12.95 -0.13 -17.70
CA ALA A 213 12.20 -0.09 -18.94
C ALA A 213 12.70 -1.09 -19.99
N GLY A 214 14.03 -1.33 -20.08
CA GLY A 214 14.62 -2.35 -20.95
C GLY A 214 13.99 -3.72 -20.67
N ARG A 215 14.07 -4.18 -19.41
CA ARG A 215 13.49 -5.46 -18.98
C ARG A 215 11.98 -5.57 -19.21
N VAL A 216 11.26 -4.47 -18.94
CA VAL A 216 9.81 -4.45 -19.17
C VAL A 216 9.48 -4.60 -20.63
N ARG A 217 10.23 -3.97 -21.55
CA ARG A 217 10.03 -4.10 -23.00
C ARG A 217 10.21 -5.52 -23.53
N GLU A 218 10.97 -6.37 -22.86
CA GLU A 218 11.15 -7.78 -23.25
C GLU A 218 9.89 -8.63 -23.07
N ARG A 219 9.03 -8.26 -22.12
CA ARG A 219 7.83 -9.02 -21.73
C ARG A 219 6.50 -8.25 -21.87
N PHE A 220 6.57 -6.98 -22.19
CA PHE A 220 5.42 -6.10 -22.35
C PHE A 220 5.29 -5.65 -23.79
N THR A 221 4.15 -5.91 -24.40
CA THR A 221 3.88 -5.60 -25.81
C THR A 221 3.56 -4.13 -26.07
N GLY A 222 3.28 -3.37 -25.01
CA GLY A 222 3.00 -1.93 -25.09
C GLY A 222 4.27 -1.05 -25.13
N ALA A 223 4.08 0.25 -25.15
CA ALA A 223 5.15 1.23 -25.13
C ALA A 223 5.54 1.61 -23.69
N VAL A 224 6.85 1.71 -23.42
CA VAL A 224 7.38 2.26 -22.16
C VAL A 224 8.18 3.52 -22.48
N ARG A 225 7.74 4.65 -21.96
CA ARG A 225 8.38 5.97 -22.12
C ARG A 225 8.99 6.44 -20.81
N ILE A 226 10.20 6.98 -20.87
CA ILE A 226 10.90 7.56 -19.72
C ILE A 226 11.22 9.01 -20.02
N ASN A 227 10.89 9.88 -19.09
CA ASN A 227 11.21 11.29 -19.14
C ASN A 227 11.82 11.73 -17.81
N VAL A 228 13.14 11.76 -17.72
CA VAL A 228 13.88 12.18 -16.52
C VAL A 228 14.60 13.49 -16.82
N ASP A 229 14.35 14.49 -16.00
CA ASP A 229 15.05 15.78 -16.07
C ASP A 229 16.55 15.56 -15.80
N PRO A 230 17.45 15.83 -16.78
CA PRO A 230 18.87 15.59 -16.62
C PRO A 230 19.54 16.52 -15.61
N SER A 231 18.91 17.63 -15.27
CA SER A 231 19.43 18.61 -14.30
C SER A 231 19.15 18.24 -12.85
N LEU A 232 18.32 17.24 -12.62
CA LEU A 232 17.82 16.88 -11.30
C LEU A 232 18.89 16.18 -10.46
N LYS A 233 19.25 16.81 -9.35
CA LYS A 233 20.10 16.19 -8.31
C LYS A 233 19.20 15.65 -7.21
N ILE A 234 19.19 14.32 -7.06
CA ILE A 234 18.38 13.61 -6.06
C ILE A 234 19.32 13.00 -5.05
N ASP A 235 18.98 13.11 -3.76
CA ASP A 235 19.68 12.40 -2.70
C ASP A 235 19.67 10.88 -2.99
N PRO A 236 20.80 10.16 -2.84
CA PRO A 236 20.88 8.73 -3.14
C PRO A 236 19.82 7.87 -2.44
N LYS A 237 19.46 8.20 -1.19
CA LYS A 237 18.42 7.47 -0.44
C LYS A 237 17.03 7.70 -1.02
N ILE A 238 16.75 8.95 -1.40
CA ILE A 238 15.51 9.31 -2.09
C ILE A 238 15.45 8.62 -3.45
N ALA A 239 16.54 8.65 -4.21
CA ALA A 239 16.62 7.98 -5.51
C ALA A 239 16.31 6.47 -5.42
N SER A 240 16.82 5.80 -4.37
CA SER A 240 16.54 4.39 -4.11
C SER A 240 15.05 4.15 -3.83
N ALA A 241 14.41 4.96 -2.99
CA ALA A 241 12.99 4.86 -2.69
C ALA A 241 12.12 5.10 -3.93
N LEU A 242 12.43 6.14 -4.71
CA LEU A 242 11.74 6.44 -5.97
C LEU A 242 11.84 5.30 -6.97
N TYR A 243 13.00 4.65 -7.06
CA TYR A 243 13.19 3.49 -7.93
C TYR A 243 12.31 2.31 -7.49
N GLN A 244 12.26 1.98 -6.19
CA GLN A 244 11.42 0.89 -5.67
C GLN A 244 9.94 1.15 -5.94
N ILE A 245 9.48 2.39 -5.74
CA ILE A 245 8.11 2.78 -6.02
C ILE A 245 7.83 2.69 -7.52
N ALA A 246 8.75 3.16 -8.38
CA ALA A 246 8.59 3.06 -9.82
C ALA A 246 8.54 1.62 -10.30
N GLN A 247 9.40 0.74 -9.76
CA GLN A 247 9.43 -0.68 -10.07
C GLN A 247 8.10 -1.35 -9.73
N GLU A 248 7.58 -1.12 -8.55
CA GLU A 248 6.30 -1.67 -8.10
C GLU A 248 5.12 -1.15 -8.94
N ALA A 249 5.10 0.15 -9.23
CA ALA A 249 4.05 0.77 -10.04
C ALA A 249 4.04 0.23 -11.48
N VAL A 250 5.23 0.06 -12.08
CA VAL A 250 5.39 -0.51 -13.42
C VAL A 250 4.98 -2.00 -13.43
N GLU A 251 5.37 -2.78 -12.42
CA GLU A 251 5.00 -4.19 -12.32
C GLU A 251 3.47 -4.35 -12.21
N ASN A 252 2.82 -3.52 -11.37
CA ASN A 252 1.37 -3.48 -11.26
C ASN A 252 0.70 -3.12 -12.59
N ALA A 253 1.27 -2.17 -13.34
CA ALA A 253 0.75 -1.82 -14.66
C ALA A 253 0.85 -2.99 -15.64
N VAL A 254 1.99 -3.68 -15.69
CA VAL A 254 2.20 -4.84 -16.59
C VAL A 254 1.27 -6.00 -16.24
N GLN A 255 1.11 -6.31 -14.93
CA GLN A 255 0.36 -7.49 -14.50
C GLN A 255 -1.15 -7.28 -14.47
N HIS A 256 -1.62 -6.06 -14.13
CA HIS A 256 -3.00 -5.84 -13.74
C HIS A 256 -3.77 -4.86 -14.62
N SER A 257 -3.10 -3.94 -15.32
CA SER A 257 -3.82 -2.83 -15.98
C SER A 257 -4.31 -3.14 -17.38
N SER A 258 -3.74 -4.13 -18.08
CA SER A 258 -3.96 -4.38 -19.52
C SER A 258 -3.69 -3.12 -20.36
N CYS A 259 -2.73 -2.29 -19.96
CA CYS A 259 -2.39 -1.05 -20.64
C CYS A 259 -1.61 -1.30 -21.94
N SER A 260 -1.57 -0.28 -22.79
CA SER A 260 -0.72 -0.25 -24.00
C SER A 260 0.43 0.77 -23.88
N LEU A 261 0.41 1.60 -22.82
CA LEU A 261 1.42 2.64 -22.58
C LEU A 261 1.70 2.75 -21.09
N ILE A 262 2.98 2.77 -20.72
CA ILE A 262 3.48 3.11 -19.39
C ILE A 262 4.43 4.30 -19.55
N GLU A 263 4.19 5.36 -18.78
CA GLU A 263 5.01 6.56 -18.77
C GLU A 263 5.62 6.76 -17.39
N ILE A 264 6.95 6.92 -17.34
CA ILE A 264 7.71 7.19 -16.11
C ILE A 264 8.31 8.59 -16.28
N ALA A 265 7.91 9.53 -15.44
CA ALA A 265 8.44 10.89 -15.45
C ALA A 265 9.09 11.22 -14.10
N VAL A 266 10.29 11.79 -14.16
CA VAL A 266 10.98 12.35 -12.98
C VAL A 266 11.35 13.79 -13.30
N LYS A 267 10.77 14.73 -12.56
CA LYS A 267 10.90 16.16 -12.84
C LYS A 267 11.27 16.92 -11.58
N SER A 268 11.89 18.07 -11.76
CA SER A 268 12.11 19.04 -10.69
C SER A 268 10.85 19.87 -10.45
N THR A 269 10.55 20.12 -9.18
CA THR A 269 9.55 21.10 -8.77
C THR A 269 10.21 22.15 -7.87
N ARG A 270 9.48 23.23 -7.53
CA ARG A 270 9.98 24.25 -6.60
C ARG A 270 10.26 23.67 -5.20
N SER A 271 9.54 22.63 -4.81
CA SER A 271 9.67 21.90 -3.54
C SER A 271 10.60 20.68 -3.58
N GLY A 272 11.29 20.44 -4.70
CA GLY A 272 12.14 19.26 -4.88
C GLY A 272 11.78 18.44 -6.11
N GLY A 273 12.22 17.18 -6.17
CA GLY A 273 11.89 16.27 -7.27
C GLY A 273 10.55 15.55 -7.06
N PHE A 274 9.88 15.19 -8.15
CA PHE A 274 8.77 14.26 -8.10
C PHE A 274 8.95 13.13 -9.11
N LEU A 275 8.40 11.96 -8.75
CA LEU A 275 8.25 10.81 -9.64
C LEU A 275 6.76 10.67 -9.98
N GLU A 276 6.45 10.39 -11.24
CA GLU A 276 5.12 10.00 -11.69
C GLU A 276 5.24 8.78 -12.59
N VAL A 277 4.49 7.74 -12.26
CA VAL A 277 4.32 6.54 -13.11
C VAL A 277 2.85 6.46 -13.48
N ARG A 278 2.58 6.49 -14.79
CA ARG A 278 1.22 6.48 -15.34
C ARG A 278 1.05 5.34 -16.33
N ASP A 279 -0.04 4.61 -16.22
CA ASP A 279 -0.52 3.69 -17.24
C ASP A 279 -1.86 4.16 -17.83
N ASN A 280 -2.16 3.73 -19.04
CA ASN A 280 -3.44 3.98 -19.73
C ASN A 280 -4.35 2.75 -19.70
N GLY A 281 -4.23 1.91 -18.68
CA GLY A 281 -4.98 0.67 -18.58
C GLY A 281 -6.39 0.82 -18.01
N ARG A 282 -6.97 -0.29 -17.57
CA ARG A 282 -8.35 -0.36 -17.06
C ARG A 282 -8.57 0.33 -15.71
N GLY A 283 -7.49 0.74 -15.00
CA GLY A 283 -7.59 1.32 -13.67
C GLY A 283 -8.39 0.48 -12.66
N PHE A 284 -8.68 1.07 -11.52
CA PHE A 284 -9.53 0.51 -10.47
C PHE A 284 -10.26 1.64 -9.73
N ASP A 285 -11.31 1.32 -8.99
CA ASP A 285 -11.95 2.28 -8.10
C ASP A 285 -11.17 2.35 -6.77
N PRO A 286 -10.64 3.52 -6.37
CA PRO A 286 -9.96 3.67 -5.09
C PRO A 286 -10.83 3.30 -3.89
N ALA A 287 -12.16 3.37 -4.01
CA ALA A 287 -13.09 2.92 -2.97
C ALA A 287 -13.05 1.40 -2.78
N ASP A 288 -12.77 0.63 -3.82
CA ASP A 288 -12.60 -0.83 -3.74
C ASP A 288 -11.39 -1.22 -2.87
N LEU A 289 -10.41 -0.30 -2.70
CA LEU A 289 -9.23 -0.47 -1.86
C LEU A 289 -9.45 -0.04 -0.39
N GLN A 290 -10.58 0.60 -0.06
CA GLN A 290 -10.90 1.00 1.33
C GLN A 290 -11.41 -0.18 2.19
N GLY A 291 -11.64 -1.34 1.60
CA GLY A 291 -11.91 -2.61 2.26
C GLY A 291 -10.65 -3.49 2.34
N ASN A 292 -10.77 -4.71 2.81
CA ASN A 292 -9.78 -5.72 3.20
C ASN A 292 -8.62 -6.05 2.22
N PHE A 293 -8.47 -5.38 1.09
CA PHE A 293 -7.51 -5.74 0.05
C PHE A 293 -6.69 -4.54 -0.48
N ARG A 294 -5.97 -3.85 0.42
CA ARG A 294 -4.79 -3.13 -0.06
C ARG A 294 -3.76 -4.17 -0.47
N GLY A 295 -3.54 -4.35 -1.77
CA GLY A 295 -2.55 -5.29 -2.29
C GLY A 295 -1.16 -5.04 -1.68
N LEU A 296 -0.34 -6.08 -1.59
CA LEU A 296 1.03 -5.99 -1.04
C LEU A 296 1.85 -4.88 -1.69
N GLY A 297 1.66 -4.65 -2.99
CA GLY A 297 2.35 -3.61 -3.74
C GLY A 297 2.07 -2.19 -3.26
N LEU A 298 0.82 -1.89 -2.89
CA LEU A 298 0.47 -0.59 -2.34
C LEU A 298 1.15 -0.35 -0.98
N LEU A 299 1.13 -1.36 -0.11
CA LEU A 299 1.83 -1.30 1.19
C LEU A 299 3.33 -1.13 1.02
N THR A 300 3.92 -1.78 0.03
CA THR A 300 5.33 -1.66 -0.32
C THR A 300 5.67 -0.24 -0.76
N MET A 301 4.88 0.36 -1.65
CA MET A 301 5.08 1.74 -2.09
C MET A 301 4.91 2.74 -0.94
N GLU A 302 3.88 2.58 -0.10
CA GLU A 302 3.67 3.39 1.12
C GLU A 302 4.88 3.29 2.07
N HIS A 303 5.43 2.08 2.24
CA HIS A 303 6.59 1.85 3.09
C HIS A 303 7.83 2.61 2.60
N TYR A 304 8.16 2.51 1.31
CA TYR A 304 9.32 3.20 0.74
C TYR A 304 9.16 4.71 0.75
N ALA A 305 7.97 5.22 0.47
CA ALA A 305 7.67 6.64 0.56
C ALA A 305 7.86 7.16 1.99
N ALA A 306 7.26 6.49 2.98
CA ALA A 306 7.39 6.86 4.39
C ALA A 306 8.84 6.79 4.90
N GLN A 307 9.61 5.78 4.49
CA GLN A 307 11.01 5.61 4.87
C GLN A 307 11.90 6.74 4.35
N ALA A 308 11.56 7.29 3.18
CA ALA A 308 12.29 8.39 2.55
C ALA A 308 11.69 9.78 2.90
N GLY A 309 10.63 9.85 3.70
CA GLY A 309 9.95 11.09 4.04
C GLY A 309 9.26 11.74 2.84
N LEU A 310 8.70 10.93 1.94
CA LEU A 310 8.04 11.35 0.70
C LEU A 310 6.53 11.19 0.80
N ASP A 311 5.79 12.06 0.13
CA ASP A 311 4.34 11.97 -0.01
C ASP A 311 3.98 11.14 -1.26
N LEU A 312 3.26 10.03 -1.04
CA LEU A 312 2.74 9.14 -2.08
C LEU A 312 1.26 9.43 -2.31
N SER A 313 0.87 9.60 -3.55
CA SER A 313 -0.52 9.67 -3.98
C SER A 313 -0.77 8.71 -5.15
N ILE A 314 -1.92 8.03 -5.10
CA ILE A 314 -2.33 7.10 -6.15
C ILE A 314 -3.72 7.51 -6.60
N ALA A 315 -3.85 7.87 -7.87
CA ALA A 315 -5.10 8.18 -8.52
C ALA A 315 -5.38 7.10 -9.58
N SER A 316 -6.56 6.53 -9.56
CA SER A 316 -6.98 5.53 -10.54
C SER A 316 -8.43 5.73 -10.95
N ASN A 317 -8.71 5.49 -12.21
CA ASN A 317 -10.05 5.56 -12.79
C ASN A 317 -10.15 4.52 -13.90
N ARG A 318 -11.29 3.85 -13.99
CA ARG A 318 -11.54 2.79 -14.99
C ARG A 318 -11.48 3.27 -16.45
N GLU A 319 -11.52 4.58 -16.69
CA GLU A 319 -11.45 5.17 -18.03
C GLU A 319 -10.05 5.66 -18.42
N THR A 320 -9.23 6.04 -17.43
CA THR A 320 -7.96 6.75 -17.67
C THR A 320 -6.72 6.00 -17.19
N GLY A 321 -6.90 4.84 -16.54
CA GLY A 321 -5.82 4.05 -15.98
C GLY A 321 -5.40 4.51 -14.58
N THR A 322 -4.14 4.23 -14.22
CA THR A 322 -3.59 4.52 -12.88
C THR A 322 -2.42 5.49 -12.98
N THR A 323 -2.34 6.39 -12.01
CA THR A 323 -1.21 7.32 -11.82
C THR A 323 -0.72 7.19 -10.39
N VAL A 324 0.54 6.79 -10.24
CA VAL A 324 1.28 6.78 -8.97
C VAL A 324 2.19 7.99 -8.97
N ARG A 325 2.04 8.87 -7.98
CA ARG A 325 2.83 10.09 -7.87
C ARG A 325 3.48 10.20 -6.50
N VAL A 326 4.75 10.56 -6.50
CA VAL A 326 5.56 10.77 -5.29
C VAL A 326 6.19 12.15 -5.35
N VAL A 327 6.04 12.90 -4.28
CA VAL A 327 6.64 14.24 -4.16
C VAL A 327 7.46 14.35 -2.88
N SER A 328 8.51 15.16 -2.90
CA SER A 328 9.19 15.57 -1.67
C SER A 328 8.31 16.59 -0.96
N PRO A 329 8.03 16.43 0.34
CA PRO A 329 7.32 17.46 1.09
C PRO A 329 8.12 18.75 1.05
N GLU A 330 7.42 19.90 1.12
CA GLU A 330 8.08 21.20 1.24
C GLU A 330 8.93 21.22 2.51
N PRO A 331 10.16 21.74 2.45
CA PRO A 331 10.94 21.94 3.67
C PRO A 331 10.18 22.92 4.57
N SER A 332 9.86 22.45 5.78
CA SER A 332 9.16 23.21 6.83
C SER A 332 9.96 24.44 7.27
#